data_24b88647fc768d449be881c367bf4c9a
#
_entry.id   24b88647fc768d449be881c367bf4c9a
#
_cell.length_a   1.000
_cell.length_b   1.000
_cell.length_c   1.000
_cell.angle_alpha   90.00
_cell.angle_beta   90.00
_cell.angle_gamma   90.00
#
_symmetry.space_group_name_H-M   'P 1'
#
loop_
_entity.id
_entity.type
_entity.pdbx_description
1 polymer ?
#
loop_
_entity_poly.entity_id
_entity_poly.type
_entity_poly.pdbx_seq_one_letter_code
_entity_poly.pdbx_strand_id
1 'polypeptide(L)'
;MIKLVCSKCSVVLLFCLLALVARAEEGTSFVSVKEGKFYLQGKEYRYVGTNLWYGAILGSEGQGGNRKRLIQELDDMRAVGIDNVRVLIGGDGRDGIPSHIAPKLQSEPGVYNDTILAGLDFLMAELEKRDMRAVLYFNNAWEWSGGYGAYLDWVGFKGDVQKSDGTGTRHFDQTPVPSIDGWWEYMQYVSNFILNDKAKALAAEHVRKMVTRTNRYTGQPYKDSKALMAWEIANEPRCFINDELHKYKFIEWIDEQSTLIKSLDPNHLVTTGSEGEHGCEDDMRLFNAIHTLPNIDYACIHIWPNNWGWIGKFNQNYDADKTIAEGAPDPIVDNVKVACDSTLAYINRAYKLMEKAGRPMVLEEFGYPRDRFLFTPGSATKGRDAYYKYVFNIIAESGKIAGCNFWGWGGKANVKHTIWQRWDDYVCDPAQEEQGLNSVFSVDKSTMEIIKSCVEKTKAPQPPKGE
;
A
#
# COMPACT_ATOMS: atom_id res chain seq x y z
N MET A 1 -20.94 51.46 41.33
CA MET A 1 -20.83 49.98 41.51
C MET A 1 -20.92 49.18 40.18
N ILE A 2 -20.74 49.79 39.01
CA ILE A 2 -20.87 49.09 37.69
C ILE A 2 -19.51 48.86 36.99
N LYS A 3 -18.39 49.42 37.45
CA LYS A 3 -17.07 49.28 36.82
C LYS A 3 -16.24 48.04 37.28
N LEU A 4 -16.64 47.33 38.33
CA LEU A 4 -15.86 46.19 38.86
C LEU A 4 -16.33 44.84 38.33
N VAL A 5 -17.49 44.75 37.71
CA VAL A 5 -18.02 43.45 37.17
C VAL A 5 -17.44 43.13 35.80
N CYS A 6 -17.05 44.15 34.98
CA CYS A 6 -16.55 43.96 33.63
C CYS A 6 -15.12 43.41 33.56
N SER A 7 -14.28 43.67 34.59
CA SER A 7 -12.89 43.21 34.67
C SER A 7 -12.74 41.70 34.95
N LYS A 8 -13.63 41.14 35.79
CA LYS A 8 -13.57 39.71 36.13
C LYS A 8 -14.08 38.79 35.01
N CYS A 9 -15.06 39.25 34.23
CA CYS A 9 -15.53 38.52 33.04
C CYS A 9 -14.47 38.49 31.94
N SER A 10 -13.74 39.58 31.70
CA SER A 10 -12.68 39.64 30.71
C SER A 10 -11.50 38.74 31.03
N VAL A 11 -11.12 38.62 32.31
CA VAL A 11 -10.04 37.73 32.76
C VAL A 11 -10.45 36.27 32.66
N VAL A 12 -11.70 35.91 32.97
CA VAL A 12 -12.20 34.54 32.82
C VAL A 12 -12.30 34.15 31.35
N LEU A 13 -12.76 35.06 30.45
CA LEU A 13 -12.80 34.83 29.02
C LEU A 13 -11.39 34.64 28.44
N LEU A 14 -10.40 35.44 28.89
CA LEU A 14 -9.00 35.31 28.49
C LEU A 14 -8.38 33.99 28.94
N PHE A 15 -8.68 33.53 30.18
CA PHE A 15 -8.23 32.25 30.68
C PHE A 15 -8.93 31.06 29.96
N CYS A 16 -10.19 31.20 29.59
CA CYS A 16 -10.88 30.18 28.78
C CYS A 16 -10.36 30.15 27.36
N LEU A 17 -10.04 31.29 26.74
CA LEU A 17 -9.40 31.36 25.41
C LEU A 17 -7.96 30.79 25.45
N LEU A 18 -7.17 31.11 26.47
CA LEU A 18 -5.83 30.56 26.68
C LEU A 18 -5.87 29.05 26.97
N ALA A 19 -6.85 28.56 27.70
CA ALA A 19 -7.04 27.12 27.93
C ALA A 19 -7.55 26.40 26.69
N LEU A 20 -8.33 27.04 25.81
CA LEU A 20 -8.73 26.53 24.51
C LEU A 20 -7.56 26.53 23.52
N VAL A 21 -6.70 27.55 23.53
CA VAL A 21 -5.48 27.61 22.71
C VAL A 21 -4.45 26.61 23.23
N ALA A 22 -4.28 26.45 24.54
CA ALA A 22 -3.38 25.43 25.11
C ALA A 22 -3.87 23.99 24.83
N ARG A 23 -5.21 23.76 24.75
CA ARG A 23 -5.76 22.47 24.31
C ARG A 23 -5.62 22.22 22.81
N ALA A 24 -5.50 23.27 22.01
CA ALA A 24 -5.22 23.17 20.56
C ALA A 24 -3.74 22.85 20.27
N GLU A 25 -2.84 22.98 21.25
CA GLU A 25 -1.42 22.60 21.14
C GLU A 25 -1.13 21.16 21.65
N GLU A 26 -2.07 20.50 22.35
CA GLU A 26 -2.01 19.05 22.53
C GLU A 26 -2.35 18.40 21.19
N GLY A 27 -1.32 18.01 20.42
CA GLY A 27 -1.42 17.40 19.11
C GLY A 27 -2.41 16.22 19.10
N THR A 28 -3.17 16.09 18.03
CA THR A 28 -4.14 15.00 17.88
C THR A 28 -3.44 13.64 18.02
N SER A 29 -4.17 12.64 18.54
CA SER A 29 -3.67 11.26 18.59
C SER A 29 -3.66 10.59 17.20
N PHE A 30 -4.15 11.29 16.18
CA PHE A 30 -4.14 10.88 14.78
C PHE A 30 -2.98 11.54 14.02
N VAL A 31 -2.48 10.87 12.99
CA VAL A 31 -1.50 11.47 12.09
C VAL A 31 -2.18 12.57 11.29
N SER A 32 -1.54 13.72 11.22
CA SER A 32 -2.01 14.89 10.47
C SER A 32 -0.98 15.37 9.47
N VAL A 33 -1.40 16.19 8.51
CA VAL A 33 -0.52 16.80 7.50
C VAL A 33 -0.42 18.29 7.76
N LYS A 34 0.81 18.81 7.77
CA LYS A 34 1.09 20.24 7.81
C LYS A 34 2.37 20.53 7.02
N GLU A 35 2.32 21.48 6.11
CA GLU A 35 3.49 21.95 5.34
C GLU A 35 4.29 20.84 4.67
N GLY A 36 3.58 19.89 4.02
CA GLY A 36 4.20 18.76 3.33
C GLY A 36 4.83 17.69 4.22
N LYS A 37 4.49 17.65 5.49
CA LYS A 37 5.00 16.70 6.49
C LYS A 37 3.88 16.06 7.29
N PHE A 38 4.16 14.87 7.83
CA PHE A 38 3.28 14.25 8.81
C PHE A 38 3.63 14.71 10.23
N TYR A 39 2.60 14.81 11.05
CA TYR A 39 2.70 15.11 12.47
C TYR A 39 1.86 14.13 13.30
N LEU A 40 2.40 13.72 14.43
CA LEU A 40 1.71 12.91 15.43
C LEU A 40 1.97 13.49 16.81
N GLN A 41 0.90 13.82 17.55
CA GLN A 41 1.01 14.45 18.88
C GLN A 41 1.91 15.70 18.87
N GLY A 42 1.77 16.54 17.82
CA GLY A 42 2.51 17.78 17.65
C GLY A 42 3.97 17.64 17.22
N LYS A 43 4.48 16.41 17.03
CA LYS A 43 5.84 16.14 16.56
C LYS A 43 5.85 15.67 15.12
N GLU A 44 6.89 16.04 14.36
CA GLU A 44 7.10 15.48 13.03
C GLU A 44 7.16 13.94 13.13
N TYR A 45 6.33 13.28 12.31
CA TYR A 45 6.23 11.84 12.24
C TYR A 45 6.81 11.35 10.92
N ARG A 46 7.83 10.52 10.98
CA ARG A 46 8.42 9.83 9.84
C ARG A 46 8.52 8.35 10.19
N TYR A 47 8.21 7.49 9.24
CA TYR A 47 8.15 6.06 9.52
C TYR A 47 8.88 5.21 8.49
N VAL A 48 9.30 4.04 8.94
CA VAL A 48 9.71 2.91 8.10
C VAL A 48 8.74 1.78 8.41
N GLY A 49 8.00 1.40 7.42
CA GLY A 49 6.99 0.35 7.47
C GLY A 49 7.27 -0.76 6.47
N THR A 50 6.36 -1.71 6.42
CA THR A 50 6.39 -2.83 5.49
C THR A 50 5.00 -3.16 4.97
N ASN A 51 4.93 -3.76 3.78
CA ASN A 51 3.71 -4.38 3.31
C ASN A 51 3.47 -5.70 4.05
N LEU A 52 2.25 -5.85 4.57
CA LEU A 52 1.71 -7.05 5.22
C LEU A 52 0.28 -7.26 4.70
N TRP A 53 0.13 -7.27 3.37
CA TRP A 53 -1.19 -7.30 2.74
C TRP A 53 -2.09 -8.41 3.26
N TYR A 54 -1.52 -9.56 3.60
CA TYR A 54 -2.22 -10.74 4.12
C TYR A 54 -2.53 -10.67 5.63
N GLY A 55 -2.28 -9.54 6.28
CA GLY A 55 -2.39 -9.38 7.74
C GLY A 55 -3.76 -9.71 8.31
N ALA A 56 -4.85 -9.39 7.59
CA ALA A 56 -6.21 -9.73 7.99
C ALA A 56 -6.45 -11.25 7.96
N ILE A 57 -5.95 -11.93 6.93
CA ILE A 57 -6.03 -13.40 6.82
C ILE A 57 -5.20 -14.05 7.94
N LEU A 58 -3.96 -13.59 8.14
CA LEU A 58 -3.08 -14.12 9.19
C LEU A 58 -3.65 -13.94 10.59
N GLY A 59 -4.37 -12.83 10.84
CA GLY A 59 -5.05 -12.53 12.11
C GLY A 59 -6.35 -13.33 12.33
N SER A 60 -6.83 -14.07 11.34
CA SER A 60 -8.06 -14.84 11.45
C SER A 60 -7.89 -16.14 12.22
N GLU A 61 -9.01 -16.76 12.64
CA GLU A 61 -9.06 -18.10 13.21
C GLU A 61 -9.46 -19.15 12.16
N GLY A 62 -9.59 -18.72 10.91
CA GLY A 62 -9.92 -19.58 9.77
C GLY A 62 -8.70 -20.12 9.05
N GLN A 63 -8.97 -20.69 7.88
CA GLN A 63 -7.92 -21.20 7.00
C GLN A 63 -7.00 -20.07 6.55
N GLY A 64 -5.69 -20.30 6.56
CA GLY A 64 -4.65 -19.30 6.31
C GLY A 64 -4.34 -18.42 7.51
N GLY A 65 -5.11 -18.49 8.61
CA GLY A 65 -4.90 -17.73 9.83
C GLY A 65 -3.90 -18.39 10.79
N ASN A 66 -3.12 -17.54 11.46
CA ASN A 66 -2.19 -17.94 12.52
C ASN A 66 -1.89 -16.76 13.44
N ARG A 67 -2.76 -16.52 14.42
CA ARG A 67 -2.61 -15.42 15.38
C ARG A 67 -1.30 -15.46 16.16
N LYS A 68 -0.81 -16.65 16.48
CA LYS A 68 0.48 -16.78 17.18
C LYS A 68 1.64 -16.26 16.32
N ARG A 69 1.64 -16.61 15.03
CA ARG A 69 2.60 -16.09 14.06
C ARG A 69 2.43 -14.58 13.92
N LEU A 70 1.21 -14.07 13.77
CA LEU A 70 0.96 -12.62 13.63
C LEU A 70 1.53 -11.84 14.82
N ILE A 71 1.26 -12.26 16.06
CA ILE A 71 1.78 -11.62 17.27
C ILE A 71 3.31 -11.57 17.22
N GLN A 72 3.95 -12.69 16.87
CA GLN A 72 5.41 -12.78 16.79
C GLN A 72 6.00 -11.91 15.67
N GLU A 73 5.35 -11.86 14.49
CA GLU A 73 5.77 -11.01 13.39
C GLU A 73 5.71 -9.52 13.78
N LEU A 74 4.64 -9.10 14.46
CA LEU A 74 4.52 -7.72 14.95
C LEU A 74 5.56 -7.38 16.02
N ASP A 75 5.89 -8.32 16.91
CA ASP A 75 6.95 -8.15 17.90
C ASP A 75 8.33 -8.04 17.24
N ASP A 76 8.61 -8.88 16.23
CA ASP A 76 9.85 -8.85 15.46
C ASP A 76 9.98 -7.54 14.65
N MET A 77 8.89 -7.04 14.04
CA MET A 77 8.85 -5.73 13.37
C MET A 77 9.18 -4.60 14.36
N ARG A 78 8.54 -4.59 15.54
CA ARG A 78 8.82 -3.58 16.57
C ARG A 78 10.26 -3.63 17.07
N ALA A 79 10.83 -4.82 17.20
CA ALA A 79 12.22 -4.99 17.66
C ALA A 79 13.24 -4.34 16.72
N VAL A 80 12.94 -4.25 15.43
CA VAL A 80 13.77 -3.52 14.45
C VAL A 80 13.29 -2.08 14.21
N GLY A 81 12.21 -1.67 14.90
CA GLY A 81 11.68 -0.31 14.91
C GLY A 81 10.71 0.01 13.77
N ILE A 82 10.26 -0.99 13.02
CA ILE A 82 9.13 -0.86 12.08
C ILE A 82 7.87 -0.55 12.89
N ASP A 83 7.13 0.49 12.51
CA ASP A 83 5.95 0.96 13.21
C ASP A 83 4.74 1.24 12.32
N ASN A 84 4.83 0.87 11.03
CA ASN A 84 3.74 0.99 10.08
C ASN A 84 3.62 -0.28 9.23
N VAL A 85 2.38 -0.70 8.97
CA VAL A 85 2.09 -1.80 8.06
C VAL A 85 1.02 -1.39 7.04
N ARG A 86 1.19 -1.78 5.79
CA ARG A 86 0.21 -1.57 4.73
C ARG A 86 -0.55 -2.88 4.49
N VAL A 87 -1.88 -2.86 4.56
CA VAL A 87 -2.72 -4.07 4.67
C VAL A 87 -3.89 -4.01 3.71
N LEU A 88 -4.14 -5.10 2.99
CA LEU A 88 -5.32 -5.27 2.15
C LEU A 88 -6.54 -5.56 3.02
N ILE A 89 -7.58 -4.76 2.84
CA ILE A 89 -8.92 -5.00 3.38
C ILE A 89 -9.93 -5.33 2.27
N GLY A 90 -9.44 -5.98 1.24
CA GLY A 90 -10.14 -6.52 0.09
C GLY A 90 -9.91 -8.03 -0.02
N GLY A 91 -10.12 -8.55 -1.21
CA GLY A 91 -10.06 -9.97 -1.52
C GLY A 91 -11.41 -10.43 -2.03
N ASP A 92 -11.70 -10.04 -3.27
CA ASP A 92 -13.04 -10.02 -3.84
C ASP A 92 -13.23 -11.12 -4.89
N GLY A 93 -14.51 -11.46 -5.17
CA GLY A 93 -14.88 -12.34 -6.26
C GLY A 93 -14.90 -13.82 -5.90
N ARG A 94 -15.14 -14.62 -6.93
CA ARG A 94 -15.30 -16.08 -6.79
C ARG A 94 -14.02 -16.74 -6.28
N ASP A 95 -14.20 -17.81 -5.53
CA ASP A 95 -13.12 -18.66 -5.06
C ASP A 95 -12.66 -19.66 -6.14
N GLY A 96 -11.45 -20.22 -5.99
CA GLY A 96 -10.95 -21.30 -6.84
C GLY A 96 -10.27 -20.87 -8.12
N ILE A 97 -10.09 -19.56 -8.37
CA ILE A 97 -9.27 -19.09 -9.49
C ILE A 97 -7.79 -19.31 -9.12
N PRO A 98 -7.02 -20.00 -9.97
CA PRO A 98 -5.56 -20.09 -9.80
C PRO A 98 -4.94 -18.70 -9.65
N SER A 99 -3.86 -18.57 -8.94
CA SER A 99 -3.17 -17.28 -8.71
C SER A 99 -3.93 -16.23 -7.89
N HIS A 100 -5.14 -16.51 -7.43
CA HIS A 100 -5.88 -15.63 -6.53
C HIS A 100 -5.73 -16.03 -5.07
N ILE A 101 -5.75 -15.02 -4.20
CA ILE A 101 -5.72 -15.23 -2.75
C ILE A 101 -6.98 -15.97 -2.26
N ALA A 102 -6.81 -16.80 -1.25
CA ALA A 102 -7.87 -17.50 -0.54
C ALA A 102 -7.56 -17.55 0.97
N PRO A 103 -8.58 -17.47 1.84
CA PRO A 103 -10.00 -17.31 1.52
C PRO A 103 -10.33 -15.88 1.06
N LYS A 104 -11.44 -15.72 0.34
CA LYS A 104 -11.92 -14.40 -0.08
C LYS A 104 -12.53 -13.65 1.10
N LEU A 105 -12.34 -12.32 1.14
CA LEU A 105 -13.03 -11.45 2.08
C LEU A 105 -14.49 -11.25 1.67
N GLN A 106 -14.74 -11.05 0.39
CA GLN A 106 -16.06 -10.84 -0.16
C GLN A 106 -16.25 -11.72 -1.41
N SER A 107 -17.04 -12.80 -1.28
CA SER A 107 -17.29 -13.74 -2.39
C SER A 107 -18.34 -13.27 -3.37
N GLU A 108 -19.32 -12.49 -2.89
CA GLU A 108 -20.40 -11.86 -3.63
C GLU A 108 -20.65 -10.45 -3.07
N PRO A 109 -21.29 -9.54 -3.81
CA PRO A 109 -21.55 -8.18 -3.32
C PRO A 109 -22.24 -8.19 -1.95
N GLY A 110 -21.57 -7.60 -0.95
CA GLY A 110 -22.09 -7.51 0.42
C GLY A 110 -22.01 -8.78 1.27
N VAL A 111 -21.53 -9.91 0.71
CA VAL A 111 -21.36 -11.18 1.44
C VAL A 111 -19.92 -11.30 1.94
N TYR A 112 -19.73 -10.95 3.20
CA TYR A 112 -18.39 -10.89 3.82
C TYR A 112 -18.05 -12.14 4.62
N ASN A 113 -16.79 -12.54 4.54
CA ASN A 113 -16.21 -13.56 5.40
C ASN A 113 -15.93 -12.96 6.80
N ASP A 114 -16.82 -13.27 7.74
CA ASP A 114 -16.75 -12.74 9.11
C ASP A 114 -15.47 -13.18 9.84
N THR A 115 -14.90 -14.31 9.47
CA THR A 115 -13.64 -14.82 10.04
C THR A 115 -12.46 -13.92 9.67
N ILE A 116 -12.38 -13.47 8.41
CA ILE A 116 -11.34 -12.53 7.97
C ILE A 116 -11.58 -11.15 8.56
N LEU A 117 -12.83 -10.68 8.63
CA LEU A 117 -13.18 -9.44 9.31
C LEU A 117 -12.77 -9.47 10.78
N ALA A 118 -12.94 -10.62 11.46
CA ALA A 118 -12.43 -10.81 12.83
C ALA A 118 -10.90 -10.78 12.89
N GLY A 119 -10.25 -11.32 11.87
CA GLY A 119 -8.79 -11.28 11.75
C GLY A 119 -8.25 -9.87 11.57
N LEU A 120 -8.92 -9.04 10.77
CA LEU A 120 -8.60 -7.62 10.65
C LEU A 120 -8.76 -6.88 11.98
N ASP A 121 -9.90 -7.09 12.67
CA ASP A 121 -10.14 -6.49 13.99
C ASP A 121 -9.05 -6.90 15.00
N PHE A 122 -8.63 -8.17 14.97
CA PHE A 122 -7.55 -8.68 15.82
C PHE A 122 -6.21 -8.02 15.48
N LEU A 123 -5.85 -7.93 14.20
CA LEU A 123 -4.65 -7.24 13.75
C LEU A 123 -4.62 -5.80 14.26
N MET A 124 -5.69 -5.03 14.05
CA MET A 124 -5.77 -3.64 14.47
C MET A 124 -5.64 -3.48 15.99
N ALA A 125 -6.25 -4.37 16.77
CA ALA A 125 -6.09 -4.39 18.21
C ALA A 125 -4.64 -4.71 18.65
N GLU A 126 -3.95 -5.61 17.95
CA GLU A 126 -2.55 -5.95 18.23
C GLU A 126 -1.58 -4.84 17.81
N LEU A 127 -1.87 -4.09 16.75
CA LEU A 127 -1.12 -2.90 16.34
C LEU A 127 -1.24 -1.79 17.40
N GLU A 128 -2.46 -1.54 17.90
CA GLU A 128 -2.70 -0.52 18.93
C GLU A 128 -1.91 -0.79 20.21
N LYS A 129 -1.87 -2.05 20.67
CA LYS A 129 -1.07 -2.47 21.84
C LYS A 129 0.42 -2.19 21.69
N ARG A 130 0.93 -2.13 20.46
CA ARG A 130 2.35 -1.95 20.12
C ARG A 130 2.69 -0.53 19.69
N ASP A 131 1.73 0.40 19.73
CA ASP A 131 1.86 1.74 19.15
C ASP A 131 2.35 1.70 17.70
N MET A 132 1.81 0.75 16.92
CA MET A 132 2.01 0.60 15.48
C MET A 132 0.80 1.14 14.73
N ARG A 133 1.00 1.47 13.47
CA ARG A 133 -0.06 2.02 12.62
C ARG A 133 -0.24 1.19 11.35
N ALA A 134 -1.43 1.30 10.77
CA ALA A 134 -1.77 0.68 9.51
C ALA A 134 -2.20 1.72 8.47
N VAL A 135 -1.84 1.46 7.22
CA VAL A 135 -2.51 1.97 6.03
C VAL A 135 -3.39 0.85 5.50
N LEU A 136 -4.68 1.09 5.37
CA LEU A 136 -5.66 0.07 4.95
C LEU A 136 -6.19 0.40 3.56
N TYR A 137 -5.93 -0.48 2.58
CA TYR A 137 -6.42 -0.28 1.21
C TYR A 137 -7.58 -1.20 0.85
N PHE A 138 -8.63 -0.61 0.24
CA PHE A 138 -9.92 -1.27 0.05
C PHE A 138 -9.92 -2.26 -1.11
N ASN A 139 -9.20 -1.96 -2.17
CA ASN A 139 -9.33 -2.64 -3.45
C ASN A 139 -7.96 -2.83 -4.10
N ASN A 140 -7.95 -3.43 -5.27
CA ASN A 140 -6.75 -3.66 -6.07
C ASN A 140 -7.06 -3.45 -7.56
N ALA A 141 -6.14 -2.89 -8.31
CA ALA A 141 -6.26 -2.87 -9.76
C ALA A 141 -5.98 -4.25 -10.39
N TRP A 142 -5.22 -5.10 -9.68
CA TRP A 142 -4.74 -6.38 -10.16
C TRP A 142 -5.60 -7.57 -9.72
N GLU A 143 -5.56 -8.64 -10.52
CA GLU A 143 -6.44 -9.80 -10.39
C GLU A 143 -6.21 -10.66 -9.15
N TRP A 144 -4.98 -10.71 -8.62
CA TRP A 144 -4.61 -11.66 -7.57
C TRP A 144 -5.47 -11.55 -6.29
N SER A 145 -6.10 -10.43 -6.05
CA SER A 145 -7.09 -10.27 -4.99
C SER A 145 -8.53 -10.08 -5.50
N GLY A 146 -8.78 -10.31 -6.80
CA GLY A 146 -10.06 -10.11 -7.46
C GLY A 146 -10.21 -8.71 -8.06
N GLY A 147 -9.96 -7.69 -7.27
CA GLY A 147 -9.82 -6.30 -7.73
C GLY A 147 -10.95 -5.79 -8.63
N TYR A 148 -10.61 -4.91 -9.55
CA TYR A 148 -11.57 -4.31 -10.50
C TYR A 148 -12.36 -5.35 -11.28
N GLY A 149 -11.71 -6.47 -11.64
CA GLY A 149 -12.34 -7.55 -12.37
C GLY A 149 -13.51 -8.17 -11.63
N ALA A 150 -13.40 -8.41 -10.32
CA ALA A 150 -14.46 -8.97 -9.52
C ALA A 150 -15.73 -8.09 -9.52
N TYR A 151 -15.55 -6.77 -9.44
CA TYR A 151 -16.68 -5.83 -9.49
C TYR A 151 -17.34 -5.79 -10.86
N LEU A 152 -16.59 -5.91 -11.95
CA LEU A 152 -17.13 -6.03 -13.30
C LEU A 152 -17.89 -7.35 -13.48
N ASP A 153 -17.36 -8.46 -12.98
CA ASP A 153 -18.01 -9.76 -13.02
C ASP A 153 -19.35 -9.74 -12.26
N TRP A 154 -19.39 -9.13 -11.08
CA TRP A 154 -20.60 -9.02 -10.27
C TRP A 154 -21.73 -8.24 -10.92
N VAL A 155 -21.41 -7.26 -11.74
CA VAL A 155 -22.43 -6.50 -12.50
C VAL A 155 -22.76 -7.15 -13.85
N GLY A 156 -22.18 -8.32 -14.14
CA GLY A 156 -22.38 -9.05 -15.39
C GLY A 156 -21.81 -8.34 -16.61
N PHE A 157 -20.73 -7.56 -16.44
CA PHE A 157 -20.05 -6.91 -17.55
C PHE A 157 -19.46 -7.97 -18.49
N LYS A 158 -19.61 -7.72 -19.78
CA LYS A 158 -19.05 -8.51 -20.88
C LYS A 158 -18.40 -7.56 -21.85
N GLY A 159 -17.27 -7.90 -22.39
CA GLY A 159 -16.53 -6.96 -23.23
C GLY A 159 -15.70 -7.60 -24.31
N ASP A 160 -15.56 -6.86 -25.40
CA ASP A 160 -14.62 -7.17 -26.46
C ASP A 160 -13.29 -6.46 -26.18
N VAL A 161 -12.21 -7.19 -26.25
CA VAL A 161 -10.86 -6.72 -25.96
C VAL A 161 -10.01 -6.88 -27.22
N GLN A 162 -9.26 -5.85 -27.56
CA GLN A 162 -8.26 -5.92 -28.64
C GLN A 162 -7.19 -6.94 -28.27
N LYS A 163 -6.87 -7.84 -29.19
CA LYS A 163 -5.74 -8.76 -29.01
C LYS A 163 -4.41 -8.02 -29.05
N SER A 164 -3.45 -8.47 -28.25
CA SER A 164 -2.11 -7.86 -28.19
C SER A 164 -1.35 -7.87 -29.51
N ASP A 165 -1.66 -8.82 -30.42
CA ASP A 165 -1.08 -8.92 -31.76
C ASP A 165 -1.77 -8.07 -32.82
N GLY A 166 -2.84 -7.34 -32.47
CA GLY A 166 -3.61 -6.49 -33.38
C GLY A 166 -4.49 -7.25 -34.39
N THR A 167 -4.64 -8.57 -34.25
CA THR A 167 -5.38 -9.41 -35.23
C THR A 167 -6.89 -9.40 -35.08
N GLY A 168 -7.43 -8.52 -34.26
CA GLY A 168 -8.87 -8.38 -34.01
C GLY A 168 -9.21 -8.36 -32.51
N THR A 169 -10.47 -8.69 -32.21
CA THR A 169 -10.99 -8.67 -30.83
C THR A 169 -11.23 -10.08 -30.31
N ARG A 170 -11.18 -10.22 -28.99
CA ARG A 170 -11.61 -11.40 -28.23
C ARG A 170 -12.72 -11.00 -27.28
N HIS A 171 -13.81 -11.76 -27.28
CA HIS A 171 -14.93 -11.56 -26.37
C HIS A 171 -14.69 -12.26 -25.03
N PHE A 172 -14.97 -11.58 -23.92
CA PHE A 172 -14.91 -12.12 -22.59
C PHE A 172 -16.26 -11.97 -21.87
N ASP A 173 -16.79 -13.07 -21.37
CA ASP A 173 -17.98 -13.11 -20.52
C ASP A 173 -17.68 -12.88 -19.03
N GLN A 174 -16.40 -12.93 -18.66
CA GLN A 174 -15.85 -12.72 -17.30
C GLN A 174 -14.44 -12.14 -17.43
N THR A 175 -13.93 -11.62 -16.32
CA THR A 175 -12.57 -11.07 -16.25
C THR A 175 -11.53 -12.07 -16.76
N PRO A 176 -10.69 -11.68 -17.71
CA PRO A 176 -9.54 -12.48 -18.16
C PRO A 176 -8.60 -12.81 -17.00
N VAL A 177 -8.01 -13.99 -17.04
CA VAL A 177 -6.97 -14.40 -16.08
C VAL A 177 -5.61 -14.21 -16.74
N PRO A 178 -4.74 -13.29 -16.29
CA PRO A 178 -3.50 -12.94 -16.98
C PRO A 178 -2.58 -14.11 -17.32
N SER A 179 -2.47 -15.10 -16.42
CA SER A 179 -1.65 -16.30 -16.65
C SER A 179 -2.17 -17.22 -17.77
N ILE A 180 -3.44 -17.05 -18.19
CA ILE A 180 -4.11 -17.85 -19.22
C ILE A 180 -4.38 -17.00 -20.46
N ASP A 181 -4.90 -15.81 -20.27
CA ASP A 181 -5.44 -14.94 -21.31
C ASP A 181 -4.49 -13.83 -21.76
N GLY A 182 -3.53 -13.45 -20.90
CA GLY A 182 -2.57 -12.40 -21.13
C GLY A 182 -2.84 -11.13 -20.31
N TRP A 183 -1.75 -10.43 -19.97
CA TRP A 183 -1.83 -9.16 -19.22
C TRP A 183 -2.48 -8.03 -20.01
N TRP A 184 -2.26 -7.99 -21.32
CA TRP A 184 -2.85 -7.00 -22.20
C TRP A 184 -4.37 -7.10 -22.20
N GLU A 185 -4.90 -8.29 -22.38
CA GLU A 185 -6.33 -8.57 -22.39
C GLU A 185 -6.97 -8.23 -21.04
N TYR A 186 -6.29 -8.57 -19.95
CA TYR A 186 -6.73 -8.21 -18.61
C TYR A 186 -6.84 -6.69 -18.46
N MET A 187 -5.77 -5.94 -18.74
CA MET A 187 -5.73 -4.48 -18.57
C MET A 187 -6.80 -3.78 -19.40
N GLN A 188 -6.99 -4.21 -20.66
CA GLN A 188 -8.05 -3.68 -21.54
C GLN A 188 -9.45 -3.96 -20.96
N TYR A 189 -9.68 -5.14 -20.41
CA TYR A 189 -10.98 -5.49 -19.83
C TYR A 189 -11.26 -4.67 -18.58
N VAL A 190 -10.33 -4.62 -17.64
CA VAL A 190 -10.54 -3.96 -16.35
C VAL A 190 -10.51 -2.44 -16.42
N SER A 191 -10.02 -1.84 -17.50
CA SER A 191 -10.14 -0.40 -17.76
C SER A 191 -11.60 0.08 -17.75
N ASN A 192 -12.54 -0.83 -18.07
CA ASN A 192 -13.98 -0.53 -18.02
C ASN A 192 -14.53 -0.34 -16.61
N PHE A 193 -13.80 -0.66 -15.56
CA PHE A 193 -14.26 -0.47 -14.18
C PHE A 193 -14.59 1.01 -13.89
N ILE A 194 -13.69 1.92 -14.23
CA ILE A 194 -13.89 3.35 -14.00
C ILE A 194 -15.00 3.96 -14.87
N LEU A 195 -15.39 3.28 -15.94
CA LEU A 195 -16.50 3.66 -16.83
C LEU A 195 -17.83 3.05 -16.38
N ASN A 196 -17.83 2.09 -15.44
CA ASN A 196 -19.01 1.33 -15.05
C ASN A 196 -19.55 1.81 -13.69
N ASP A 197 -20.61 2.63 -13.71
CA ASP A 197 -21.18 3.22 -12.51
C ASP A 197 -21.72 2.16 -11.53
N LYS A 198 -22.19 1.00 -12.01
CA LYS A 198 -22.68 -0.07 -11.12
C LYS A 198 -21.51 -0.75 -10.41
N ALA A 199 -20.41 -1.01 -11.09
CA ALA A 199 -19.20 -1.59 -10.49
C ALA A 199 -18.60 -0.63 -9.45
N LYS A 200 -18.49 0.68 -9.79
CA LYS A 200 -18.06 1.72 -8.85
C LYS A 200 -18.96 1.83 -7.62
N ALA A 201 -20.28 1.70 -7.80
CA ALA A 201 -21.23 1.73 -6.69
C ALA A 201 -21.02 0.56 -5.71
N LEU A 202 -20.75 -0.66 -6.21
CA LEU A 202 -20.41 -1.80 -5.35
C LEU A 202 -19.11 -1.58 -4.59
N ALA A 203 -18.10 -1.00 -5.22
CA ALA A 203 -16.84 -0.64 -4.55
C ALA A 203 -17.08 0.43 -3.45
N ALA A 204 -17.93 1.42 -3.71
CA ALA A 204 -18.33 2.42 -2.71
C ALA A 204 -19.06 1.80 -1.51
N GLU A 205 -19.91 0.79 -1.72
CA GLU A 205 -20.55 0.06 -0.61
C GLU A 205 -19.53 -0.72 0.23
N HIS A 206 -18.51 -1.29 -0.40
CA HIS A 206 -17.40 -1.90 0.34
C HIS A 206 -16.66 -0.87 1.20
N VAL A 207 -16.32 0.31 0.67
CA VAL A 207 -15.75 1.43 1.43
C VAL A 207 -16.63 1.79 2.62
N ARG A 208 -17.94 1.98 2.42
CA ARG A 208 -18.89 2.28 3.52
C ARG A 208 -18.84 1.22 4.61
N LYS A 209 -18.88 -0.05 4.23
CA LYS A 209 -18.85 -1.20 5.15
C LYS A 209 -17.60 -1.21 6.01
N MET A 210 -16.44 -0.93 5.40
CA MET A 210 -15.15 -1.01 6.12
C MET A 210 -14.92 0.22 6.99
N VAL A 211 -15.18 1.43 6.48
CA VAL A 211 -14.94 2.68 7.23
C VAL A 211 -15.87 2.80 8.45
N THR A 212 -17.11 2.36 8.33
CA THR A 212 -18.09 2.43 9.45
C THR A 212 -18.01 1.25 10.41
N ARG A 213 -17.02 0.37 10.24
CA ARG A 213 -16.84 -0.81 11.09
C ARG A 213 -16.49 -0.44 12.53
N THR A 214 -16.97 -1.23 13.47
CA THR A 214 -16.53 -1.24 14.87
C THR A 214 -15.67 -2.47 15.10
N ASN A 215 -14.49 -2.29 15.67
CA ASN A 215 -13.56 -3.36 16.02
C ASN A 215 -14.14 -4.19 17.16
N ARG A 216 -14.30 -5.50 16.96
CA ARG A 216 -14.92 -6.40 17.96
C ARG A 216 -14.06 -6.66 19.19
N TYR A 217 -12.75 -6.44 19.14
CA TYR A 217 -11.84 -6.67 20.26
C TYR A 217 -11.65 -5.44 21.12
N THR A 218 -11.68 -4.24 20.53
CA THR A 218 -11.53 -2.97 21.26
C THR A 218 -12.87 -2.30 21.56
N GLY A 219 -13.92 -2.64 20.82
CA GLY A 219 -15.23 -1.98 20.88
C GLY A 219 -15.25 -0.57 20.28
N GLN A 220 -14.14 -0.12 19.66
CA GLN A 220 -14.03 1.21 19.07
C GLN A 220 -14.39 1.20 17.58
N PRO A 221 -15.09 2.23 17.07
CA PRO A 221 -15.20 2.46 15.64
C PRO A 221 -13.81 2.64 15.00
N TYR A 222 -13.63 2.17 13.77
CA TYR A 222 -12.35 2.32 13.07
C TYR A 222 -11.91 3.78 12.93
N LYS A 223 -12.86 4.68 12.70
CA LYS A 223 -12.59 6.14 12.65
C LYS A 223 -12.01 6.75 13.94
N ASP A 224 -12.04 6.01 15.05
CA ASP A 224 -11.50 6.43 16.34
C ASP A 224 -10.24 5.64 16.72
N SER A 225 -9.78 4.71 15.88
CA SER A 225 -8.62 3.85 16.12
C SER A 225 -7.32 4.61 15.95
N LYS A 226 -6.50 4.66 16.98
CA LYS A 226 -5.16 5.24 16.90
C LYS A 226 -4.16 4.40 16.09
N ALA A 227 -4.48 3.13 15.87
CA ALA A 227 -3.68 2.24 15.03
C ALA A 227 -3.92 2.47 13.54
N LEU A 228 -4.97 3.18 13.14
CA LEU A 228 -5.19 3.56 11.75
C LEU A 228 -4.46 4.88 11.45
N MET A 229 -3.62 4.90 10.43
CA MET A 229 -2.99 6.09 9.90
C MET A 229 -3.79 6.67 8.74
N ALA A 230 -4.09 5.81 7.78
CA ALA A 230 -4.74 6.23 6.53
C ALA A 230 -5.62 5.15 5.94
N TRP A 231 -6.64 5.60 5.23
CA TRP A 231 -7.39 4.84 4.24
C TRP A 231 -6.75 5.05 2.87
N GLU A 232 -6.59 3.98 2.13
CA GLU A 232 -6.07 4.01 0.78
C GLU A 232 -7.11 3.45 -0.18
N ILE A 233 -7.37 4.19 -1.28
CA ILE A 233 -8.48 3.90 -2.19
C ILE A 233 -8.32 2.52 -2.84
N ALA A 234 -7.12 2.23 -3.36
CA ALA A 234 -6.84 0.92 -3.96
C ALA A 234 -5.33 0.65 -4.03
N ASN A 235 -4.93 -0.60 -4.14
CA ASN A 235 -3.58 -0.93 -4.56
C ASN A 235 -3.43 -0.65 -6.06
N GLU A 236 -2.47 0.23 -6.39
CA GLU A 236 -2.08 0.55 -7.76
C GLU A 236 -3.23 0.90 -8.71
N PRO A 237 -4.13 1.81 -8.29
CA PRO A 237 -5.25 2.20 -9.15
C PRO A 237 -4.75 2.83 -10.44
N ARG A 238 -5.35 2.40 -11.57
CA ARG A 238 -5.00 2.84 -12.92
C ARG A 238 -6.24 3.07 -13.78
N CYS A 239 -6.10 3.92 -14.78
CA CYS A 239 -7.08 3.97 -15.87
C CYS A 239 -6.80 2.94 -16.98
N PHE A 240 -5.58 2.39 -17.06
CA PHE A 240 -5.09 1.38 -18.01
C PHE A 240 -5.10 1.79 -19.50
N ILE A 241 -5.89 2.79 -19.86
CA ILE A 241 -5.97 3.32 -21.22
C ILE A 241 -5.51 4.77 -21.20
N ASN A 242 -4.51 5.08 -22.05
CA ASN A 242 -3.94 6.41 -22.13
C ASN A 242 -4.76 7.33 -23.06
N ASP A 243 -6.01 7.60 -22.72
CA ASP A 243 -6.86 8.58 -23.38
C ASP A 243 -7.52 9.54 -22.40
N GLU A 244 -8.03 10.67 -22.91
CA GLU A 244 -8.58 11.74 -22.07
C GLU A 244 -9.87 11.33 -21.34
N LEU A 245 -10.68 10.42 -21.92
CA LEU A 245 -11.91 9.95 -21.26
C LEU A 245 -11.58 9.11 -20.02
N HIS A 246 -10.69 8.11 -20.18
CA HIS A 246 -10.29 7.24 -19.07
C HIS A 246 -9.59 8.04 -17.98
N LYS A 247 -8.67 8.95 -18.34
CA LYS A 247 -8.00 9.83 -17.38
C LYS A 247 -8.99 10.70 -16.62
N TYR A 248 -9.95 11.33 -17.32
CA TYR A 248 -10.97 12.14 -16.68
C TYR A 248 -11.83 11.31 -15.71
N LYS A 249 -12.31 10.15 -16.14
CA LYS A 249 -13.11 9.25 -15.31
C LYS A 249 -12.33 8.67 -14.14
N PHE A 250 -11.03 8.48 -14.29
CA PHE A 250 -10.17 8.06 -13.20
C PHE A 250 -10.03 9.15 -12.13
N ILE A 251 -9.78 10.40 -12.52
CA ILE A 251 -9.74 11.53 -11.58
C ILE A 251 -11.09 11.66 -10.85
N GLU A 252 -12.21 11.61 -11.59
CA GLU A 252 -13.56 11.67 -11.03
C GLU A 252 -13.79 10.57 -9.98
N TRP A 253 -13.41 9.33 -10.28
CA TRP A 253 -13.54 8.21 -9.35
C TRP A 253 -12.67 8.37 -8.10
N ILE A 254 -11.43 8.82 -8.21
CA ILE A 254 -10.57 9.10 -7.05
C ILE A 254 -11.18 10.21 -6.17
N ASP A 255 -11.74 11.25 -6.76
CA ASP A 255 -12.40 12.34 -6.04
C ASP A 255 -13.68 11.85 -5.32
N GLU A 256 -14.52 11.06 -6.01
CA GLU A 256 -15.72 10.42 -5.43
C GLU A 256 -15.35 9.55 -4.22
N GLN A 257 -14.35 8.67 -4.34
CA GLN A 257 -13.96 7.76 -3.26
C GLN A 257 -13.33 8.50 -2.09
N SER A 258 -12.43 9.45 -2.32
CA SER A 258 -11.81 10.23 -1.25
C SER A 258 -12.83 11.10 -0.51
N THR A 259 -13.80 11.67 -1.22
CA THR A 259 -14.90 12.42 -0.63
C THR A 259 -15.80 11.52 0.22
N LEU A 260 -16.14 10.33 -0.27
CA LEU A 260 -16.91 9.35 0.49
C LEU A 260 -16.18 8.98 1.79
N ILE A 261 -14.91 8.63 1.73
CA ILE A 261 -14.12 8.24 2.91
C ILE A 261 -14.10 9.38 3.93
N LYS A 262 -13.76 10.61 3.52
CA LYS A 262 -13.71 11.77 4.41
C LYS A 262 -15.07 12.13 5.02
N SER A 263 -16.16 11.86 4.32
CA SER A 263 -17.53 12.07 4.86
C SER A 263 -17.88 11.10 5.99
N LEU A 264 -17.25 9.92 6.02
CA LEU A 264 -17.48 8.86 7.00
C LEU A 264 -16.43 8.89 8.13
N ASP A 265 -15.21 9.28 7.80
CA ASP A 265 -14.08 9.37 8.72
C ASP A 265 -13.26 10.64 8.47
N PRO A 266 -13.54 11.71 9.24
CA PRO A 266 -12.80 12.96 9.12
C PRO A 266 -11.44 12.94 9.86
N ASN A 267 -11.13 11.89 10.61
CA ASN A 267 -9.96 11.84 11.49
C ASN A 267 -8.71 11.33 10.79
N HIS A 268 -8.86 10.33 9.90
CA HIS A 268 -7.72 9.66 9.28
C HIS A 268 -7.39 10.23 7.91
N LEU A 269 -6.14 10.03 7.52
CA LEU A 269 -5.64 10.44 6.22
C LEU A 269 -6.25 9.59 5.10
N VAL A 270 -6.26 10.14 3.89
CA VAL A 270 -6.67 9.44 2.67
C VAL A 270 -5.59 9.58 1.62
N THR A 271 -5.27 8.49 0.96
CA THR A 271 -4.35 8.44 -0.19
C THR A 271 -4.88 7.56 -1.31
N THR A 272 -4.22 7.61 -2.44
CA THR A 272 -4.66 6.93 -3.66
C THR A 272 -4.22 5.47 -3.75
N GLY A 273 -2.98 5.15 -3.33
CA GLY A 273 -2.30 3.88 -3.57
C GLY A 273 -1.61 3.79 -4.94
N SER A 274 -1.40 4.93 -5.61
CA SER A 274 -0.85 5.00 -6.97
C SER A 274 0.63 4.63 -7.00
N GLU A 275 1.06 3.95 -8.07
CA GLU A 275 2.48 3.72 -8.36
C GLU A 275 3.25 5.01 -8.71
N GLY A 276 2.55 6.10 -8.97
CA GLY A 276 3.15 7.35 -9.43
C GLY A 276 3.06 7.54 -10.95
N GLU A 277 4.16 7.91 -11.61
CA GLU A 277 4.20 8.16 -13.05
C GLU A 277 3.69 6.94 -13.85
N HIS A 278 4.18 5.76 -13.52
CA HIS A 278 3.77 4.49 -14.17
C HIS A 278 2.28 4.18 -13.97
N GLY A 279 1.77 4.34 -12.75
CA GLY A 279 0.34 4.15 -12.44
C GLY A 279 -0.57 5.21 -13.05
N CYS A 280 0.02 6.26 -13.62
CA CYS A 280 -0.68 7.33 -14.32
C CYS A 280 -0.41 7.32 -15.83
N GLU A 281 -0.16 6.15 -16.42
CA GLU A 281 0.09 5.96 -17.84
C GLU A 281 1.22 6.88 -18.38
N ASP A 282 2.29 7.03 -17.59
CA ASP A 282 3.45 7.90 -17.83
C ASP A 282 3.07 9.39 -17.98
N ASP A 283 1.90 9.81 -17.46
CA ASP A 283 1.45 11.21 -17.48
C ASP A 283 1.55 11.85 -16.09
N MET A 284 2.60 12.63 -15.87
CA MET A 284 2.80 13.37 -14.62
C MET A 284 1.74 14.45 -14.35
N ARG A 285 0.94 14.86 -15.36
CA ARG A 285 -0.22 15.75 -15.15
C ARG A 285 -1.34 15.00 -14.46
N LEU A 286 -1.57 13.74 -14.86
CA LEU A 286 -2.53 12.85 -14.20
C LEU A 286 -2.09 12.56 -12.76
N PHE A 287 -0.81 12.22 -12.55
CA PHE A 287 -0.23 12.05 -11.20
C PHE A 287 -0.49 13.27 -10.31
N ASN A 288 -0.18 14.48 -10.83
CA ASN A 288 -0.44 15.72 -10.07
C ASN A 288 -1.93 15.90 -9.80
N ALA A 289 -2.80 15.67 -10.78
CA ALA A 289 -4.23 15.88 -10.65
C ALA A 289 -4.84 15.03 -9.53
N ILE A 290 -4.57 13.73 -9.48
CA ILE A 290 -5.13 12.83 -8.46
C ILE A 290 -4.58 13.10 -7.05
N HIS A 291 -3.31 13.54 -6.93
CA HIS A 291 -2.69 13.78 -5.62
C HIS A 291 -2.89 15.21 -5.08
N THR A 292 -3.48 16.11 -5.87
CA THR A 292 -3.85 17.44 -5.42
C THR A 292 -5.35 17.62 -5.21
N LEU A 293 -6.14 16.57 -5.34
CA LEU A 293 -7.56 16.57 -4.98
C LEU A 293 -7.75 16.98 -3.52
N PRO A 294 -8.86 17.68 -3.18
CA PRO A 294 -9.06 18.26 -1.86
C PRO A 294 -9.00 17.25 -0.71
N ASN A 295 -9.50 16.04 -0.93
CA ASN A 295 -9.62 14.99 0.08
C ASN A 295 -8.47 13.95 0.05
N ILE A 296 -7.45 14.15 -0.78
CA ILE A 296 -6.21 13.36 -0.77
C ILE A 296 -5.18 14.10 0.08
N ASP A 297 -4.73 13.48 1.15
CA ASP A 297 -3.85 14.11 2.15
C ASP A 297 -2.37 14.00 1.79
N TYR A 298 -1.96 12.92 1.15
CA TYR A 298 -0.56 12.69 0.73
C TYR A 298 -0.48 11.90 -0.56
N ALA A 299 0.65 12.04 -1.24
CA ALA A 299 0.93 11.28 -2.44
C ALA A 299 1.71 10.00 -2.12
N CYS A 300 1.47 8.97 -2.92
CA CYS A 300 2.23 7.73 -2.88
C CYS A 300 2.84 7.40 -4.23
N ILE A 301 3.94 6.66 -4.17
CA ILE A 301 4.62 6.08 -5.32
C ILE A 301 5.07 4.66 -4.97
N HIS A 302 5.13 3.80 -6.00
CA HIS A 302 5.74 2.48 -5.94
C HIS A 302 6.91 2.42 -6.89
N ILE A 303 7.90 1.58 -6.63
CA ILE A 303 9.09 1.44 -7.50
C ILE A 303 9.50 -0.03 -7.62
N TRP A 304 9.39 -0.55 -8.83
CA TRP A 304 9.63 -1.94 -9.17
C TRP A 304 10.69 -2.10 -10.26
N PRO A 305 12.01 -2.02 -9.93
CA PRO A 305 13.09 -2.05 -10.94
C PRO A 305 13.08 -3.27 -11.83
N ASN A 306 12.72 -4.44 -11.27
CA ASN A 306 12.62 -5.68 -12.05
C ASN A 306 11.44 -5.64 -13.02
N ASN A 307 10.25 -5.33 -12.52
CA ASN A 307 9.00 -5.34 -13.30
C ASN A 307 9.03 -4.29 -14.41
N TRP A 308 9.70 -3.17 -14.17
CA TRP A 308 9.85 -2.08 -15.15
C TRP A 308 11.06 -2.24 -16.07
N GLY A 309 11.78 -3.37 -15.98
CA GLY A 309 12.90 -3.71 -16.87
C GLY A 309 14.18 -2.90 -16.65
N TRP A 310 14.31 -2.18 -15.51
CA TRP A 310 15.49 -1.38 -15.24
C TRP A 310 16.76 -2.21 -14.99
N ILE A 311 16.59 -3.46 -14.58
CA ILE A 311 17.71 -4.39 -14.33
C ILE A 311 17.93 -5.39 -15.47
N GLY A 312 17.23 -5.19 -16.58
CA GLY A 312 17.27 -6.05 -17.76
C GLY A 312 15.91 -6.67 -18.05
N LYS A 313 15.68 -7.05 -19.31
CA LYS A 313 14.46 -7.77 -19.69
C LYS A 313 14.58 -9.22 -19.27
N PHE A 314 14.22 -9.52 -18.04
CA PHE A 314 13.87 -10.90 -17.69
C PHE A 314 12.43 -11.11 -18.10
N ASN A 315 12.21 -12.08 -18.98
CA ASN A 315 10.88 -12.54 -19.31
C ASN A 315 10.23 -12.99 -18.00
N GLN A 316 9.20 -12.28 -17.57
CA GLN A 316 8.31 -12.62 -16.45
C GLN A 316 7.44 -13.85 -16.76
N ASN A 317 7.85 -14.68 -17.72
CA ASN A 317 7.28 -16.00 -17.88
C ASN A 317 7.86 -16.85 -16.77
N TYR A 318 7.11 -16.94 -15.69
CA TYR A 318 7.31 -17.69 -14.46
C TYR A 318 7.66 -19.15 -14.74
N ASP A 319 8.91 -19.35 -15.12
CA ASP A 319 9.47 -20.66 -15.32
C ASP A 319 10.43 -20.91 -14.16
N ALA A 320 9.97 -21.69 -13.21
CA ALA A 320 10.73 -22.03 -11.99
C ALA A 320 12.13 -22.63 -12.30
N ASP A 321 12.35 -23.03 -13.55
CA ASP A 321 13.61 -23.59 -14.04
C ASP A 321 14.59 -22.51 -14.57
N LYS A 322 14.23 -21.21 -14.54
CA LYS A 322 15.06 -20.12 -15.08
C LYS A 322 15.94 -19.40 -14.04
N THR A 323 16.35 -20.08 -12.99
CA THR A 323 17.41 -19.54 -12.14
C THR A 323 18.71 -19.36 -12.97
N ILE A 324 19.35 -18.21 -12.79
CA ILE A 324 20.62 -17.92 -13.45
C ILE A 324 21.68 -18.95 -12.98
N ALA A 325 22.33 -19.62 -13.91
CA ALA A 325 23.33 -20.65 -13.59
C ALA A 325 24.49 -20.09 -12.76
N GLU A 326 25.10 -20.92 -11.94
CA GLU A 326 26.27 -20.54 -11.15
C GLU A 326 27.43 -20.14 -12.08
N GLY A 327 28.05 -18.97 -11.82
CA GLY A 327 29.13 -18.43 -12.65
C GLY A 327 28.67 -17.63 -13.87
N ALA A 328 27.38 -17.58 -14.20
CA ALA A 328 26.86 -16.66 -15.20
C ALA A 328 26.71 -15.24 -14.62
N PRO A 329 26.74 -14.17 -15.48
CA PRO A 329 26.43 -12.81 -15.05
C PRO A 329 25.08 -12.74 -14.32
N ASP A 330 25.04 -12.02 -13.20
CA ASP A 330 23.83 -11.84 -12.41
C ASP A 330 23.30 -10.41 -12.56
N PRO A 331 22.28 -10.19 -13.39
CA PRO A 331 21.76 -8.84 -13.63
C PRO A 331 21.18 -8.19 -12.37
N ILE A 332 20.73 -8.99 -11.38
CA ILE A 332 20.28 -8.48 -10.08
C ILE A 332 21.43 -7.75 -9.36
N VAL A 333 22.64 -8.27 -9.43
CA VAL A 333 23.83 -7.68 -8.83
C VAL A 333 24.48 -6.65 -9.77
N ASP A 334 24.62 -7.00 -11.04
CA ASP A 334 25.37 -6.22 -12.01
C ASP A 334 24.68 -4.89 -12.38
N ASN A 335 23.34 -4.85 -12.39
CA ASN A 335 22.54 -3.68 -12.78
C ASN A 335 21.98 -2.87 -11.59
N VAL A 336 22.40 -3.15 -10.38
CA VAL A 336 21.97 -2.41 -9.17
C VAL A 336 22.14 -0.89 -9.33
N LYS A 337 23.25 -0.45 -9.95
CA LYS A 337 23.47 0.99 -10.15
C LYS A 337 22.42 1.62 -11.05
N VAL A 338 22.01 0.95 -12.13
CA VAL A 338 20.96 1.44 -13.03
C VAL A 338 19.62 1.55 -12.30
N ALA A 339 19.29 0.53 -11.50
CA ALA A 339 18.10 0.57 -10.65
C ALA A 339 18.12 1.75 -9.67
N CYS A 340 19.25 2.00 -9.01
CA CYS A 340 19.42 3.11 -8.08
C CYS A 340 19.26 4.48 -8.76
N ASP A 341 19.91 4.69 -9.90
CA ASP A 341 19.87 5.95 -10.64
C ASP A 341 18.43 6.23 -11.16
N SER A 342 17.75 5.19 -11.68
CA SER A 342 16.37 5.27 -12.16
C SER A 342 15.40 5.56 -11.01
N THR A 343 15.57 4.91 -9.86
CA THR A 343 14.80 5.16 -8.64
C THR A 343 14.92 6.62 -8.20
N LEU A 344 16.13 7.16 -8.13
CA LEU A 344 16.34 8.56 -7.74
C LEU A 344 15.68 9.52 -8.73
N ALA A 345 15.80 9.26 -10.03
CA ALA A 345 15.16 10.08 -11.06
C ALA A 345 13.64 10.05 -10.93
N TYR A 346 13.05 8.88 -10.69
CA TYR A 346 11.61 8.69 -10.49
C TYR A 346 11.11 9.47 -9.26
N ILE A 347 11.75 9.29 -8.11
CA ILE A 347 11.45 10.03 -6.88
C ILE A 347 11.52 11.54 -7.10
N ASN A 348 12.56 12.02 -7.78
CA ASN A 348 12.75 13.45 -8.01
C ASN A 348 11.66 14.07 -8.89
N ARG A 349 11.16 13.35 -9.92
CA ARG A 349 10.06 13.84 -10.76
C ARG A 349 8.77 14.01 -9.96
N ALA A 350 8.40 12.99 -9.19
CA ALA A 350 7.20 13.03 -8.35
C ALA A 350 7.32 14.08 -7.23
N TYR A 351 8.45 14.09 -6.52
CA TYR A 351 8.69 15.03 -5.42
C TYR A 351 8.58 16.49 -5.82
N LYS A 352 9.13 16.87 -6.98
CA LYS A 352 9.06 18.25 -7.49
C LYS A 352 7.62 18.77 -7.60
N LEU A 353 6.65 17.92 -7.94
CA LEU A 353 5.24 18.30 -8.00
C LEU A 353 4.64 18.39 -6.60
N MET A 354 4.93 17.41 -5.76
CA MET A 354 4.36 17.33 -4.41
C MET A 354 4.93 18.38 -3.46
N GLU A 355 6.20 18.72 -3.58
CA GLU A 355 6.80 19.87 -2.88
C GLU A 355 6.07 21.18 -3.21
N LYS A 356 5.82 21.44 -4.50
CA LYS A 356 5.05 22.60 -4.95
C LYS A 356 3.61 22.59 -4.44
N ALA A 357 3.00 21.42 -4.34
CA ALA A 357 1.64 21.22 -3.83
C ALA A 357 1.55 21.26 -2.29
N GLY A 358 2.69 21.24 -1.58
CA GLY A 358 2.73 21.14 -0.12
C GLY A 358 2.20 19.81 0.41
N ARG A 359 2.35 18.72 -0.36
CA ARG A 359 1.88 17.38 0.00
C ARG A 359 3.05 16.48 0.43
N PRO A 360 2.93 15.73 1.54
CA PRO A 360 3.89 14.67 1.84
C PRO A 360 3.88 13.61 0.73
N MET A 361 5.01 12.94 0.54
CA MET A 361 5.13 11.82 -0.40
C MET A 361 5.65 10.58 0.33
N VAL A 362 5.01 9.45 0.09
CA VAL A 362 5.35 8.15 0.66
C VAL A 362 5.80 7.20 -0.45
N LEU A 363 6.86 6.44 -0.20
CA LEU A 363 7.25 5.30 -1.02
C LEU A 363 6.57 4.05 -0.44
N GLU A 364 5.34 3.76 -0.90
CA GLU A 364 4.48 2.72 -0.32
C GLU A 364 4.84 1.30 -0.75
N GLU A 365 5.52 1.18 -1.89
CA GLU A 365 6.11 -0.10 -2.31
C GLU A 365 7.46 0.12 -2.97
N PHE A 366 8.40 -0.71 -2.62
CA PHE A 366 9.62 -0.95 -3.37
C PHE A 366 10.14 -2.33 -2.99
N GLY A 367 10.60 -3.04 -3.98
CA GLY A 367 11.16 -4.37 -3.81
C GLY A 367 12.37 -4.58 -4.72
N TYR A 368 13.13 -5.61 -4.42
CA TYR A 368 14.24 -6.01 -5.25
C TYR A 368 14.45 -7.53 -5.12
N PRO A 369 14.61 -8.27 -6.24
CA PRO A 369 14.72 -9.72 -6.20
C PRO A 369 15.96 -10.18 -5.43
N ARG A 370 15.96 -11.47 -5.07
CA ARG A 370 17.18 -12.16 -4.60
C ARG A 370 18.14 -12.35 -5.74
N ASP A 371 19.43 -12.44 -5.41
CA ASP A 371 20.48 -12.73 -6.39
C ASP A 371 20.10 -13.96 -7.22
N ARG A 372 20.38 -13.90 -8.51
CA ARG A 372 20.13 -14.97 -9.48
C ARG A 372 18.65 -15.40 -9.61
N PHE A 373 17.72 -14.52 -9.25
CA PHE A 373 16.29 -14.85 -9.15
C PHE A 373 15.99 -16.08 -8.29
N LEU A 374 16.76 -16.27 -7.23
CA LEU A 374 16.43 -17.27 -6.23
C LEU A 374 15.28 -16.77 -5.35
N PHE A 375 14.48 -17.68 -4.80
CA PHE A 375 13.36 -17.34 -3.91
C PHE A 375 13.39 -18.11 -2.59
N THR A 376 14.33 -19.04 -2.39
CA THR A 376 14.46 -19.75 -1.13
C THR A 376 14.88 -18.80 -0.02
N PRO A 377 14.14 -18.74 1.13
CA PRO A 377 14.53 -17.94 2.28
C PRO A 377 15.97 -18.20 2.71
N GLY A 378 16.75 -17.13 2.94
CA GLY A 378 18.18 -17.23 3.29
C GLY A 378 19.14 -17.39 2.11
N SER A 379 18.67 -17.50 0.87
CA SER A 379 19.53 -17.38 -0.30
C SER A 379 20.11 -15.97 -0.44
N ALA A 380 21.14 -15.80 -1.27
CA ALA A 380 21.89 -14.55 -1.37
C ALA A 380 21.01 -13.34 -1.74
N THR A 381 21.31 -12.21 -1.12
CA THR A 381 20.59 -10.93 -1.28
C THR A 381 21.53 -9.75 -1.54
N LYS A 382 22.70 -9.99 -2.12
CA LYS A 382 23.73 -8.95 -2.33
C LYS A 382 23.23 -7.77 -3.16
N GLY A 383 22.50 -8.06 -4.25
CA GLY A 383 21.89 -7.03 -5.10
C GLY A 383 20.80 -6.27 -4.34
N ARG A 384 19.88 -6.99 -3.67
CA ARG A 384 18.84 -6.40 -2.82
C ARG A 384 19.43 -5.51 -1.74
N ASP A 385 20.43 -5.98 -1.02
CA ASP A 385 21.05 -5.24 0.07
C ASP A 385 21.68 -3.93 -0.40
N ALA A 386 22.35 -3.95 -1.56
CA ALA A 386 22.90 -2.74 -2.17
C ALA A 386 21.79 -1.75 -2.59
N TYR A 387 20.71 -2.23 -3.23
CA TYR A 387 19.58 -1.42 -3.62
C TYR A 387 18.84 -0.85 -2.40
N TYR A 388 18.51 -1.69 -1.41
CA TYR A 388 17.82 -1.27 -0.18
C TYR A 388 18.63 -0.24 0.58
N LYS A 389 19.95 -0.44 0.74
CA LYS A 389 20.81 0.55 1.37
C LYS A 389 20.75 1.91 0.69
N TYR A 390 20.73 1.93 -0.65
CA TYR A 390 20.63 3.17 -1.42
C TYR A 390 19.26 3.86 -1.21
N VAL A 391 18.16 3.12 -1.38
CA VAL A 391 16.81 3.66 -1.24
C VAL A 391 16.56 4.14 0.18
N PHE A 392 16.94 3.37 1.19
CA PHE A 392 16.79 3.74 2.59
C PHE A 392 17.63 4.97 2.98
N ASN A 393 18.78 5.18 2.36
CA ASN A 393 19.53 6.43 2.56
C ASN A 393 18.77 7.63 1.97
N ILE A 394 18.15 7.49 0.78
CA ILE A 394 17.27 8.55 0.25
C ILE A 394 16.13 8.85 1.23
N ILE A 395 15.45 7.82 1.74
CA ILE A 395 14.34 7.97 2.68
C ILE A 395 14.80 8.69 3.96
N ALA A 396 15.92 8.26 4.54
CA ALA A 396 16.39 8.82 5.81
C ALA A 396 16.92 10.27 5.67
N GLU A 397 17.63 10.58 4.59
CA GLU A 397 18.51 11.75 4.53
C GLU A 397 18.01 12.85 3.57
N SER A 398 17.21 12.53 2.53
CA SER A 398 16.86 13.51 1.51
C SER A 398 15.75 14.48 1.92
N GLY A 399 14.93 14.12 2.90
CA GLY A 399 13.72 14.88 3.26
C GLY A 399 12.59 14.84 2.23
N LYS A 400 12.73 14.05 1.14
CA LYS A 400 11.75 13.95 0.06
C LYS A 400 10.65 12.93 0.33
N ILE A 401 10.94 11.93 1.15
CA ILE A 401 10.05 10.82 1.49
C ILE A 401 9.67 10.95 2.95
N ALA A 402 8.38 11.09 3.22
CA ALA A 402 7.84 11.25 4.58
C ALA A 402 7.67 9.92 5.31
N GLY A 403 7.57 8.82 4.59
CA GLY A 403 7.48 7.46 5.11
C GLY A 403 7.64 6.42 4.01
N CYS A 404 7.83 5.17 4.38
CA CYS A 404 7.90 4.09 3.39
C CYS A 404 7.36 2.78 3.93
N ASN A 405 6.91 1.90 3.00
CA ASN A 405 6.56 0.51 3.26
C ASN A 405 7.27 -0.37 2.22
N PHE A 406 8.38 -1.01 2.59
CA PHE A 406 9.05 -1.90 1.65
C PHE A 406 8.18 -3.14 1.33
N TRP A 407 8.36 -3.70 0.16
CA TRP A 407 7.73 -4.96 -0.24
C TRP A 407 8.70 -6.10 -0.03
N GLY A 408 8.46 -7.01 0.88
CA GLY A 408 7.50 -6.86 1.97
C GLY A 408 7.81 -7.92 3.01
N TRP A 409 6.98 -8.05 4.01
CA TRP A 409 7.28 -8.90 5.16
C TRP A 409 7.03 -10.37 4.87
N GLY A 410 8.07 -11.18 4.81
CA GLY A 410 8.03 -12.65 4.79
C GLY A 410 8.18 -13.24 6.19
N GLY A 411 8.98 -12.56 7.03
CA GLY A 411 9.14 -12.89 8.44
C GLY A 411 9.56 -14.33 8.70
N LYS A 412 8.73 -15.05 9.43
CA LYS A 412 8.91 -16.48 9.81
C LYS A 412 8.04 -17.43 9.00
N ALA A 413 7.49 -17.00 7.88
CA ALA A 413 6.69 -17.86 7.02
C ALA A 413 7.47 -19.11 6.58
N ASN A 414 6.77 -20.22 6.53
CA ASN A 414 7.29 -21.47 5.97
C ASN A 414 6.89 -21.58 4.49
N VAL A 415 7.81 -21.22 3.60
CA VAL A 415 7.60 -21.34 2.15
C VAL A 415 7.72 -22.82 1.76
N LYS A 416 6.62 -23.41 1.27
CA LYS A 416 6.58 -24.82 0.87
C LYS A 416 6.69 -25.00 -0.64
N HIS A 417 6.07 -24.10 -1.41
CA HIS A 417 6.03 -24.16 -2.86
C HIS A 417 6.51 -22.86 -3.45
N THR A 418 7.08 -22.92 -4.65
CA THR A 418 7.53 -21.74 -5.39
C THR A 418 6.36 -20.83 -5.77
N ILE A 419 5.29 -21.39 -6.26
CA ILE A 419 4.01 -20.69 -6.49
C ILE A 419 3.07 -21.12 -5.37
N TRP A 420 2.43 -20.12 -4.74
CA TRP A 420 1.55 -20.35 -3.61
C TRP A 420 0.46 -21.38 -3.93
N GLN A 421 0.29 -22.31 -3.04
CA GLN A 421 -0.80 -23.29 -3.07
C GLN A 421 -1.73 -23.07 -1.87
N ARG A 422 -2.98 -23.43 -2.03
CA ARG A 422 -3.96 -23.29 -0.94
C ARG A 422 -3.43 -23.87 0.36
N TRP A 423 -3.45 -23.01 1.37
CA TRP A 423 -3.06 -23.24 2.75
C TRP A 423 -1.55 -23.32 3.00
N ASP A 424 -0.74 -22.88 2.03
CA ASP A 424 0.61 -22.46 2.34
C ASP A 424 0.57 -21.17 3.20
N ASP A 425 1.62 -20.96 3.97
CA ASP A 425 1.80 -19.68 4.63
C ASP A 425 1.86 -18.56 3.58
N TYR A 426 1.16 -17.46 3.82
CA TYR A 426 1.38 -16.26 3.04
C TYR A 426 2.71 -15.60 3.42
N VAL A 427 3.40 -15.16 2.38
CA VAL A 427 4.51 -14.21 2.42
C VAL A 427 4.05 -12.91 1.74
N CYS A 428 4.93 -11.94 1.52
CA CYS A 428 4.48 -10.71 0.88
C CYS A 428 4.34 -10.82 -0.65
N ASP A 429 5.07 -11.73 -1.28
CA ASP A 429 4.87 -12.02 -2.71
C ASP A 429 3.45 -12.58 -2.90
N PRO A 430 2.61 -11.97 -3.78
CA PRO A 430 1.25 -12.42 -3.96
C PRO A 430 1.17 -13.81 -4.61
N ALA A 431 -0.02 -14.41 -4.62
CA ALA A 431 -0.19 -15.82 -4.96
C ALA A 431 0.24 -16.20 -6.38
N GLN A 432 0.29 -15.23 -7.32
CA GLN A 432 0.72 -15.44 -8.71
C GLN A 432 2.24 -15.30 -8.91
N GLU A 433 2.98 -14.87 -7.89
CA GLU A 433 4.43 -14.66 -7.96
C GLU A 433 5.20 -15.75 -7.23
N GLU A 434 6.51 -15.87 -7.53
CA GLU A 434 7.39 -16.79 -6.84
C GLU A 434 7.56 -16.40 -5.38
N GLN A 435 7.14 -17.29 -4.51
CA GLN A 435 7.09 -17.07 -3.06
C GLN A 435 8.49 -16.97 -2.46
N GLY A 436 8.89 -15.77 -2.07
CA GLY A 436 10.19 -15.45 -1.50
C GLY A 436 11.09 -14.64 -2.43
N LEU A 437 10.67 -14.31 -3.66
CA LEU A 437 11.46 -13.52 -4.59
C LEU A 437 11.78 -12.13 -4.03
N ASN A 438 10.77 -11.39 -3.57
CA ASN A 438 10.90 -10.06 -3.01
C ASN A 438 10.75 -10.01 -1.49
N SER A 439 10.07 -10.99 -0.90
CA SER A 439 9.82 -11.03 0.55
C SER A 439 11.10 -11.07 1.37
N VAL A 440 11.09 -10.31 2.48
CA VAL A 440 12.17 -10.24 3.47
C VAL A 440 11.87 -11.16 4.63
N PHE A 441 12.70 -12.17 4.84
CA PHE A 441 12.54 -13.13 5.93
C PHE A 441 13.44 -12.81 7.12
N SER A 442 13.07 -13.31 8.29
CA SER A 442 13.87 -13.16 9.51
C SER A 442 15.27 -13.77 9.41
N VAL A 443 15.49 -14.65 8.45
CA VAL A 443 16.81 -15.25 8.14
C VAL A 443 17.70 -14.39 7.25
N ASP A 444 17.14 -13.37 6.58
CA ASP A 444 17.86 -12.43 5.71
C ASP A 444 18.58 -11.35 6.55
N LYS A 445 19.57 -11.77 7.33
CA LYS A 445 20.19 -10.94 8.39
C LYS A 445 20.74 -9.62 7.87
N SER A 446 21.42 -9.61 6.72
CA SER A 446 22.01 -8.40 6.14
C SER A 446 20.92 -7.39 5.73
N THR A 447 19.85 -7.85 5.09
CA THR A 447 18.71 -6.99 4.73
C THR A 447 18.03 -6.43 5.99
N MET A 448 17.83 -7.25 7.04
CA MET A 448 17.24 -6.82 8.32
C MET A 448 18.09 -5.75 9.03
N GLU A 449 19.42 -5.87 8.99
CA GLU A 449 20.33 -4.85 9.54
C GLU A 449 20.24 -3.53 8.78
N ILE A 450 20.12 -3.57 7.45
CA ILE A 450 19.93 -2.38 6.62
C ILE A 450 18.61 -1.69 6.97
N ILE A 451 17.51 -2.43 7.11
CA ILE A 451 16.20 -1.90 7.54
C ILE A 451 16.33 -1.23 8.91
N LYS A 452 16.93 -1.92 9.89
CA LYS A 452 17.14 -1.37 11.23
C LYS A 452 17.94 -0.07 11.22
N SER A 453 19.03 -0.02 10.47
CA SER A 453 19.85 1.19 10.32
C SER A 453 19.07 2.35 9.70
N CYS A 454 18.19 2.08 8.72
CA CYS A 454 17.30 3.10 8.17
C CYS A 454 16.32 3.65 9.22
N VAL A 455 15.70 2.76 10.00
CA VAL A 455 14.79 3.16 11.08
C VAL A 455 15.48 4.10 12.06
N GLU A 456 16.67 3.73 12.51
CA GLU A 456 17.47 4.54 13.45
C GLU A 456 17.76 5.94 12.90
N LYS A 457 18.20 6.03 11.62
CA LYS A 457 18.46 7.30 10.94
C LYS A 457 17.20 8.14 10.74
N THR A 458 16.08 7.51 10.35
CA THR A 458 14.82 8.20 10.07
C THR A 458 14.20 8.80 11.32
N LYS A 459 14.37 8.14 12.48
CA LYS A 459 13.85 8.58 13.79
C LYS A 459 14.83 9.46 14.57
N ALA A 460 16.08 9.57 14.11
CA ALA A 460 17.02 10.50 14.74
C ALA A 460 16.56 11.96 14.52
N PRO A 461 16.78 12.84 15.52
CA PRO A 461 16.54 14.26 15.33
C PRO A 461 17.29 14.77 14.09
N GLN A 462 16.57 15.37 13.16
CA GLN A 462 17.21 15.96 11.98
C GLN A 462 18.05 17.16 12.42
N PRO A 463 19.30 17.30 11.96
CA PRO A 463 20.06 18.50 12.24
C PRO A 463 19.29 19.72 11.67
N PRO A 464 19.35 20.88 12.35
CA PRO A 464 18.74 22.09 11.80
C PRO A 464 19.27 22.31 10.38
N LYS A 465 18.35 22.51 9.43
CA LYS A 465 18.75 22.89 8.07
C LYS A 465 19.60 24.16 8.19
N GLY A 466 20.89 24.08 7.85
CA GLY A 466 21.78 25.23 7.83
C GLY A 466 21.13 26.33 6.99
N GLU A 467 21.12 27.53 7.56
CA GLU A 467 20.75 28.79 6.91
C GLU A 467 21.62 29.04 5.69
#